data_e0e67dfeeeae2ee021c06465a2f1da8e
#
_entry.id   e0e67dfeeeae2ee021c06465a2f1da8e
#
_cell.length_a   1.000
_cell.length_b   1.000
_cell.length_c   1.000
_cell.angle_alpha   90.00
_cell.angle_beta   90.00
_cell.angle_gamma   90.00
#
_symmetry.space_group_name_H-M   'P 1'
#
loop_
_entity.id
_entity.type
_entity.pdbx_description
1 polymer ?
#
loop_
_entity_poly.entity_id
_entity_poly.type
_entity_poly.pdbx_seq_one_letter_code
_entity_poly.pdbx_strand_id
1 'polypeptide(L)'
;MAKGYDVSALAAYVKQNADVILRDAVLGTVEGDSVTKMRKQLGVKSTERLNYLNVTPILQDGSACGFTASGTTKFSTRNIVTKIVKAQDEYCDRDLIGKFAESLVNIGAGKETLPFEAQIMDEVIKGIKKQVEKIVWQGDTTLGIDGLLKIADTGGADAASTVKVEIAKGTTIYDAVKAVYMALPEELLDRAFIGLSPADFRQFTQEMVEKNYFHYTGPQDANVKSFIFPGSNVEVREIQGLIGKEGTIYASVWDNLVYGCDLLNDSETVNAWYDPNDELFKYTIRFNIGVNTLFPDAVVLGKIATV
;
A
#
# COMPACT_ATOMS: atom_id res chain seq x y z
N MET A 1 -11.89 -28.17 -37.91
CA MET A 1 -11.86 -26.73 -37.61
C MET A 1 -11.47 -26.59 -36.14
N ALA A 2 -10.28 -26.11 -35.84
CA ALA A 2 -9.92 -25.78 -34.48
C ALA A 2 -10.82 -24.64 -34.03
N LYS A 3 -11.66 -24.88 -33.01
CA LYS A 3 -12.42 -23.81 -32.37
C LYS A 3 -11.39 -22.90 -31.72
N GLY A 4 -11.26 -21.68 -32.21
CA GLY A 4 -10.51 -20.64 -31.54
C GLY A 4 -11.05 -20.38 -30.12
N TYR A 5 -10.27 -19.70 -29.28
CA TYR A 5 -10.75 -19.29 -27.96
C TYR A 5 -11.98 -18.40 -28.09
N ASP A 6 -13.04 -18.70 -27.34
CA ASP A 6 -14.26 -17.90 -27.33
C ASP A 6 -14.12 -16.71 -26.38
N VAL A 7 -13.82 -15.55 -26.93
CA VAL A 7 -13.63 -14.29 -26.21
C VAL A 7 -14.90 -13.85 -25.45
N SER A 8 -16.08 -14.37 -25.84
CA SER A 8 -17.34 -14.12 -25.12
C SER A 8 -17.31 -14.73 -23.72
N ALA A 9 -16.59 -15.84 -23.53
CA ALA A 9 -16.40 -16.47 -22.23
C ALA A 9 -15.62 -15.57 -21.26
N LEU A 10 -14.57 -14.88 -21.74
CA LEU A 10 -13.81 -13.94 -20.93
C LEU A 10 -14.65 -12.72 -20.52
N ALA A 11 -15.41 -12.15 -21.44
CA ALA A 11 -16.33 -11.05 -21.13
C ALA A 11 -17.40 -11.46 -20.10
N ALA A 12 -17.96 -12.69 -20.26
CA ALA A 12 -18.92 -13.23 -19.32
C ALA A 12 -18.30 -13.46 -17.93
N TYR A 13 -17.08 -14.00 -17.86
CA TYR A 13 -16.35 -14.21 -16.60
C TYR A 13 -16.10 -12.90 -15.86
N VAL A 14 -15.59 -11.87 -16.55
CA VAL A 14 -15.35 -10.55 -15.97
C VAL A 14 -16.64 -9.94 -15.45
N LYS A 15 -17.74 -10.03 -16.20
CA LYS A 15 -19.04 -9.51 -15.79
C LYS A 15 -19.61 -10.24 -14.57
N GLN A 16 -19.44 -11.56 -14.48
CA GLN A 16 -19.91 -12.35 -13.34
C GLN A 16 -19.09 -12.10 -12.07
N ASN A 17 -17.80 -11.81 -12.21
CA ASN A 17 -16.88 -11.67 -11.10
C ASN A 17 -16.43 -10.20 -10.88
N ALA A 18 -17.12 -9.22 -11.46
CA ALA A 18 -16.73 -7.82 -11.43
C ALA A 18 -16.45 -7.29 -10.01
N ASP A 19 -17.33 -7.59 -9.05
CA ASP A 19 -17.18 -7.14 -7.65
C ASP A 19 -15.98 -7.76 -6.96
N VAL A 20 -15.67 -9.04 -7.24
CA VAL A 20 -14.51 -9.73 -6.66
C VAL A 20 -13.23 -9.16 -7.27
N ILE A 21 -13.18 -9.01 -8.59
CA ILE A 21 -12.03 -8.45 -9.31
C ILE A 21 -11.74 -7.04 -8.83
N LEU A 22 -12.77 -6.20 -8.70
CA LEU A 22 -12.63 -4.83 -8.23
C LEU A 22 -12.12 -4.78 -6.78
N ARG A 23 -12.77 -5.55 -5.90
CA ARG A 23 -12.37 -5.61 -4.50
C ARG A 23 -10.92 -6.06 -4.35
N ASP A 24 -10.50 -7.08 -5.07
CA ASP A 24 -9.16 -7.61 -5.01
C ASP A 24 -8.12 -6.66 -5.61
N ALA A 25 -8.46 -5.94 -6.67
CA ALA A 25 -7.60 -4.92 -7.26
C ALA A 25 -7.39 -3.72 -6.33
N VAL A 26 -8.45 -3.25 -5.65
CA VAL A 26 -8.44 -2.02 -4.86
C VAL A 26 -7.97 -2.25 -3.42
N LEU A 27 -8.45 -3.30 -2.76
CA LEU A 27 -8.15 -3.53 -1.34
C LEU A 27 -6.92 -4.37 -1.08
N GLY A 28 -6.35 -5.00 -2.11
CA GLY A 28 -5.21 -5.91 -1.98
C GLY A 28 -5.55 -7.11 -1.08
N THR A 29 -5.50 -8.33 -1.58
CA THR A 29 -5.77 -9.55 -0.80
C THR A 29 -4.51 -10.36 -0.53
N VAL A 30 -3.36 -9.90 -1.06
CA VAL A 30 -2.08 -10.61 -0.89
C VAL A 30 -1.50 -10.25 0.47
N GLU A 31 -1.23 -11.25 1.29
CA GLU A 31 -0.45 -11.11 2.51
C GLU A 31 0.88 -10.43 2.19
N GLY A 32 1.13 -9.31 2.83
CA GLY A 32 2.37 -8.55 2.65
C GLY A 32 2.23 -7.17 2.02
N ASP A 33 1.09 -6.84 1.40
CA ASP A 33 0.84 -5.50 0.89
C ASP A 33 0.68 -4.50 2.03
N SER A 34 1.35 -3.36 1.94
CA SER A 34 1.29 -2.31 2.96
C SER A 34 -0.11 -1.68 3.03
N VAL A 35 -0.80 -1.58 1.90
CA VAL A 35 -2.17 -1.04 1.80
C VAL A 35 -3.17 -1.87 2.62
N THR A 36 -2.97 -3.19 2.76
CA THR A 36 -3.88 -4.03 3.56
C THR A 36 -3.82 -3.70 5.05
N LYS A 37 -2.66 -3.23 5.54
CA LYS A 37 -2.44 -2.86 6.94
C LYS A 37 -2.92 -1.45 7.29
N MET A 38 -3.11 -0.59 6.29
CA MET A 38 -3.60 0.77 6.50
C MET A 38 -5.07 0.78 6.90
N ARG A 39 -5.46 1.83 7.62
CA ARG A 39 -6.86 2.09 7.91
C ARG A 39 -7.63 2.39 6.63
N LYS A 40 -8.67 1.61 6.34
CA LYS A 40 -9.49 1.76 5.14
C LYS A 40 -10.67 2.66 5.41
N GLN A 41 -10.86 3.67 4.57
CA GLN A 41 -12.04 4.53 4.54
C GLN A 41 -12.81 4.25 3.25
N LEU A 42 -13.92 3.54 3.37
CA LEU A 42 -14.78 3.15 2.24
C LEU A 42 -15.81 4.24 1.95
N GLY A 43 -16.26 4.33 0.70
CA GLY A 43 -17.32 5.24 0.29
C GLY A 43 -16.89 6.69 0.06
N VAL A 44 -15.58 6.93 -0.12
CA VAL A 44 -15.05 8.28 -0.39
C VAL A 44 -15.19 8.62 -1.86
N LYS A 45 -16.17 9.44 -2.23
CA LYS A 45 -16.46 9.82 -3.62
C LYS A 45 -15.46 10.82 -4.21
N SER A 46 -15.05 11.81 -3.42
CA SER A 46 -14.15 12.88 -3.86
C SER A 46 -13.33 13.41 -2.70
N THR A 47 -13.99 13.93 -1.69
CA THR A 47 -13.35 14.48 -0.49
C THR A 47 -14.20 14.13 0.71
N GLU A 48 -13.57 13.52 1.71
CA GLU A 48 -14.21 13.22 2.98
C GLU A 48 -13.42 13.79 4.13
N ARG A 49 -14.13 14.17 5.21
CA ARG A 49 -13.52 14.66 6.44
C ARG A 49 -13.22 13.52 7.38
N LEU A 50 -11.94 13.36 7.70
CA LEU A 50 -11.47 12.48 8.75
C LEU A 50 -11.47 13.25 10.05
N ASN A 51 -12.42 12.95 10.94
CA ASN A 51 -12.50 13.57 12.25
C ASN A 51 -11.69 12.73 13.25
N TYR A 52 -10.85 13.38 14.01
CA TYR A 52 -10.15 12.74 15.11
C TYR A 52 -10.16 13.59 16.37
N LEU A 53 -10.13 12.90 17.49
CA LEU A 53 -10.23 13.47 18.82
C LEU A 53 -8.90 13.17 19.55
N ASN A 54 -8.24 14.22 20.01
CA ASN A 54 -7.11 14.10 20.92
C ASN A 54 -7.55 14.59 22.29
N VAL A 55 -7.52 13.68 23.27
CA VAL A 55 -7.90 13.97 24.65
C VAL A 55 -6.69 13.77 25.55
N THR A 56 -6.30 14.82 26.22
CA THR A 56 -5.25 14.75 27.25
C THR A 56 -5.89 14.96 28.63
N PRO A 57 -6.30 13.85 29.30
CA PRO A 57 -6.85 13.93 30.64
C PRO A 57 -5.70 14.22 31.63
N ILE A 58 -5.96 15.11 32.56
CA ILE A 58 -5.05 15.40 33.67
C ILE A 58 -5.71 14.90 34.96
N LEU A 59 -5.02 13.99 35.65
CA LEU A 59 -5.45 13.52 36.96
C LEU A 59 -5.26 14.63 38.00
N GLN A 60 -6.27 14.83 38.83
CA GLN A 60 -6.23 15.81 39.91
C GLN A 60 -6.43 15.14 41.26
N ASP A 61 -6.02 15.81 42.31
CA ASP A 61 -6.34 15.39 43.69
C ASP A 61 -7.86 15.40 43.91
N GLY A 62 -8.41 14.22 44.19
CA GLY A 62 -9.83 14.01 44.46
C GLY A 62 -10.21 14.21 45.95
N SER A 63 -9.29 14.62 46.80
CA SER A 63 -9.52 14.79 48.23
C SER A 63 -10.37 16.03 48.57
N ALA A 64 -10.40 17.04 47.68
CA ALA A 64 -11.15 18.26 47.83
C ALA A 64 -12.46 18.23 47.04
N CYS A 65 -13.55 18.74 47.61
CA CYS A 65 -14.78 18.93 46.89
C CYS A 65 -14.68 20.12 45.95
N GLY A 66 -15.05 19.93 44.69
CA GLY A 66 -15.07 20.98 43.66
C GLY A 66 -14.90 20.42 42.26
N PHE A 67 -15.18 21.24 41.25
CA PHE A 67 -14.95 20.92 39.86
C PHE A 67 -14.01 21.96 39.23
N THR A 68 -12.78 21.51 38.87
CA THR A 68 -11.86 22.36 38.13
C THR A 68 -11.43 21.60 36.90
N ALA A 69 -11.81 22.09 35.72
CA ALA A 69 -11.44 21.46 34.46
C ALA A 69 -9.95 21.66 34.19
N SER A 70 -9.21 20.56 34.05
CA SER A 70 -7.76 20.61 33.76
C SER A 70 -7.36 19.83 32.52
N GLY A 71 -8.24 18.99 31.97
CA GLY A 71 -7.97 18.26 30.72
C GLY A 71 -8.17 19.13 29.48
N THR A 72 -7.48 18.80 28.42
CA THR A 72 -7.65 19.44 27.11
C THR A 72 -8.19 18.43 26.11
N THR A 73 -9.29 18.80 25.47
CA THR A 73 -9.89 18.03 24.37
C THR A 73 -9.77 18.84 23.08
N LYS A 74 -9.03 18.33 22.11
CA LYS A 74 -8.88 18.95 20.79
C LYS A 74 -9.57 18.11 19.73
N PHE A 75 -10.49 18.74 19.01
CA PHE A 75 -11.06 18.17 17.80
C PHE A 75 -10.27 18.67 16.61
N SER A 76 -9.81 17.75 15.78
CA SER A 76 -9.15 18.09 14.54
C SER A 76 -9.79 17.36 13.38
N THR A 77 -9.79 18.00 12.22
CA THR A 77 -10.35 17.44 11.01
C THR A 77 -9.32 17.48 9.91
N ARG A 78 -9.20 16.40 9.16
CA ARG A 78 -8.38 16.32 7.97
C ARG A 78 -9.23 15.86 6.79
N ASN A 79 -8.88 16.30 5.60
CA ASN A 79 -9.58 15.88 4.40
C ASN A 79 -8.79 14.81 3.69
N ILE A 80 -9.42 13.68 3.39
CA ILE A 80 -8.89 12.73 2.41
C ILE A 80 -9.50 13.05 1.05
N VAL A 81 -8.66 13.20 0.04
CA VAL A 81 -9.07 13.49 -1.33
C VAL A 81 -8.81 12.25 -2.16
N THR A 82 -9.84 11.73 -2.79
CA THR A 82 -9.72 10.61 -3.74
C THR A 82 -9.82 11.10 -5.17
N LYS A 83 -9.14 10.40 -6.08
CA LYS A 83 -9.18 10.63 -7.52
C LYS A 83 -9.59 9.35 -8.24
N ILE A 84 -10.33 9.52 -9.32
CA ILE A 84 -10.70 8.40 -10.18
C ILE A 84 -9.49 7.99 -11.00
N VAL A 85 -9.13 6.72 -10.89
CA VAL A 85 -8.12 6.08 -11.72
C VAL A 85 -8.75 5.04 -12.62
N LYS A 86 -8.11 4.79 -13.76
CA LYS A 86 -8.59 3.84 -14.75
C LYS A 86 -7.44 2.97 -15.23
N ALA A 87 -7.61 1.66 -15.15
CA ALA A 87 -6.78 0.67 -15.81
C ALA A 87 -7.54 0.16 -17.03
N GLN A 88 -6.92 0.18 -18.20
CA GLN A 88 -7.50 -0.31 -19.44
C GLN A 88 -6.41 -0.92 -20.30
N ASP A 89 -6.75 -1.98 -21.00
CA ASP A 89 -5.85 -2.62 -21.96
C ASP A 89 -6.66 -3.36 -23.02
N GLU A 90 -5.98 -3.80 -24.08
CA GLU A 90 -6.57 -4.54 -25.17
C GLU A 90 -5.69 -5.73 -25.55
N TYR A 91 -6.32 -6.83 -25.88
CA TYR A 91 -5.66 -8.06 -26.31
C TYR A 91 -6.17 -8.52 -27.66
N CYS A 92 -5.24 -8.86 -28.55
CA CYS A 92 -5.58 -9.49 -29.82
C CYS A 92 -6.02 -10.95 -29.59
N ASP A 93 -7.08 -11.36 -30.29
CA ASP A 93 -7.60 -12.72 -30.23
C ASP A 93 -6.53 -13.79 -30.53
N ARG A 94 -5.66 -13.55 -31.50
CA ARG A 94 -4.56 -14.48 -31.88
C ARG A 94 -3.57 -14.72 -30.75
N ASP A 95 -3.27 -13.69 -29.95
CA ASP A 95 -2.30 -13.82 -28.85
C ASP A 95 -2.90 -14.63 -27.69
N LEU A 96 -4.22 -14.56 -27.51
CA LEU A 96 -4.95 -15.35 -26.52
C LEU A 96 -5.04 -16.83 -26.92
N ILE A 97 -5.21 -17.14 -28.23
CA ILE A 97 -5.30 -18.51 -28.72
C ILE A 97 -4.03 -19.32 -28.40
N GLY A 98 -2.86 -18.74 -28.58
CA GLY A 98 -1.60 -19.39 -28.25
C GLY A 98 -1.50 -19.79 -26.77
N LYS A 99 -1.84 -18.89 -25.86
CA LYS A 99 -1.81 -19.12 -24.41
C LYS A 99 -2.93 -20.07 -23.95
N PHE A 100 -4.08 -20.00 -24.58
CA PHE A 100 -5.17 -20.94 -24.33
C PHE A 100 -4.80 -22.38 -24.67
N ALA A 101 -4.15 -22.60 -25.83
CA ALA A 101 -3.64 -23.91 -26.20
C ALA A 101 -2.63 -24.48 -25.20
N GLU A 102 -1.74 -23.64 -24.67
CA GLU A 102 -0.80 -24.01 -23.62
C GLU A 102 -1.51 -24.41 -22.31
N SER A 103 -2.55 -23.69 -21.91
CA SER A 103 -3.34 -24.02 -20.71
C SER A 103 -4.06 -25.38 -20.85
N LEU A 104 -4.59 -25.69 -22.04
CA LEU A 104 -5.21 -26.99 -22.34
C LEU A 104 -4.23 -28.15 -22.24
N VAL A 105 -2.99 -27.97 -22.68
CA VAL A 105 -1.93 -28.98 -22.54
C VAL A 105 -1.61 -29.24 -21.07
N ASN A 106 -1.58 -28.22 -20.25
CA ASN A 106 -1.35 -28.35 -18.81
C ASN A 106 -2.48 -29.11 -18.10
N ILE A 107 -3.74 -28.86 -18.48
CA ILE A 107 -4.91 -29.61 -17.98
C ILE A 107 -4.82 -31.08 -18.40
N GLY A 108 -4.47 -31.36 -19.65
CA GLY A 108 -4.25 -32.73 -20.15
C GLY A 108 -3.12 -33.47 -19.43
N ALA A 109 -2.18 -32.75 -18.83
CA ALA A 109 -1.10 -33.32 -18.01
C ALA A 109 -1.50 -33.58 -16.54
N GLY A 110 -2.77 -33.46 -16.19
CA GLY A 110 -3.29 -33.69 -14.82
C GLY A 110 -2.94 -32.60 -13.81
N LYS A 111 -2.52 -31.43 -14.27
CA LYS A 111 -2.35 -30.25 -13.40
C LYS A 111 -3.69 -29.52 -13.30
N GLU A 112 -4.19 -29.38 -12.07
CA GLU A 112 -5.30 -28.47 -11.80
C GLU A 112 -4.83 -27.04 -12.07
N THR A 113 -5.31 -26.45 -13.16
CA THR A 113 -5.07 -25.04 -13.49
C THR A 113 -6.39 -24.28 -13.36
N LEU A 114 -6.29 -23.05 -12.88
CA LEU A 114 -7.42 -22.12 -12.91
C LEU A 114 -7.93 -21.95 -14.35
N PRO A 115 -9.23 -21.69 -14.55
CA PRO A 115 -9.75 -21.31 -15.85
C PRO A 115 -8.88 -20.23 -16.49
N PHE A 116 -8.67 -20.28 -17.79
CA PHE A 116 -7.79 -19.34 -18.50
C PHE A 116 -8.17 -17.89 -18.29
N GLU A 117 -9.47 -17.61 -18.22
CA GLU A 117 -10.04 -16.30 -17.93
C GLU A 117 -9.62 -15.78 -16.55
N ALA A 118 -9.62 -16.66 -15.54
CA ALA A 118 -9.18 -16.33 -14.21
C ALA A 118 -7.68 -16.00 -14.17
N GLN A 119 -6.86 -16.74 -14.93
CA GLN A 119 -5.42 -16.49 -14.99
C GLN A 119 -5.09 -15.11 -15.59
N ILE A 120 -5.78 -14.72 -16.66
CA ILE A 120 -5.61 -13.38 -17.26
C ILE A 120 -5.98 -12.30 -16.25
N MET A 121 -7.14 -12.43 -15.62
CA MET A 121 -7.60 -11.43 -14.67
C MET A 121 -6.73 -11.38 -13.41
N ASP A 122 -6.19 -12.48 -12.93
CA ASP A 122 -5.24 -12.52 -11.83
C ASP A 122 -3.94 -11.73 -12.15
N GLU A 123 -3.41 -11.88 -13.37
CA GLU A 123 -2.23 -11.11 -13.78
C GLU A 123 -2.52 -9.60 -13.90
N VAL A 124 -3.69 -9.24 -14.43
CA VAL A 124 -4.15 -7.85 -14.48
C VAL A 124 -4.27 -7.27 -13.06
N ILE A 125 -4.92 -7.99 -12.14
CA ILE A 125 -5.09 -7.58 -10.75
C ILE A 125 -3.73 -7.41 -10.06
N LYS A 126 -2.79 -8.34 -10.24
CA LYS A 126 -1.42 -8.22 -9.70
C LYS A 126 -0.72 -6.96 -10.22
N GLY A 127 -0.87 -6.65 -11.51
CA GLY A 127 -0.34 -5.43 -12.11
C GLY A 127 -0.94 -4.16 -11.48
N ILE A 128 -2.25 -4.13 -11.31
CA ILE A 128 -2.98 -3.01 -10.68
C ILE A 128 -2.54 -2.84 -9.23
N LYS A 129 -2.45 -3.90 -8.43
CA LYS A 129 -2.01 -3.86 -7.04
C LYS A 129 -0.63 -3.22 -6.89
N LYS A 130 0.33 -3.60 -7.74
CA LYS A 130 1.68 -2.99 -7.74
C LYS A 130 1.63 -1.49 -8.05
N GLN A 131 0.79 -1.09 -9.00
CA GLN A 131 0.61 0.32 -9.35
C GLN A 131 -0.05 1.10 -8.21
N VAL A 132 -1.12 0.55 -7.63
CA VAL A 132 -1.82 1.16 -6.48
C VAL A 132 -0.86 1.36 -5.32
N GLU A 133 -0.09 0.34 -4.95
CA GLU A 133 0.87 0.47 -3.85
C GLU A 133 1.94 1.52 -4.14
N LYS A 134 2.45 1.59 -5.37
CA LYS A 134 3.38 2.64 -5.78
C LYS A 134 2.76 4.03 -5.68
N ILE A 135 1.52 4.22 -6.15
CA ILE A 135 0.81 5.50 -6.09
C ILE A 135 0.54 5.92 -4.65
N VAL A 136 0.13 4.99 -3.80
CA VAL A 136 -0.12 5.24 -2.37
C VAL A 136 1.13 5.78 -1.67
N TRP A 137 2.30 5.23 -1.95
CA TRP A 137 3.55 5.66 -1.32
C TRP A 137 4.18 6.86 -1.99
N GLN A 138 4.34 6.85 -3.30
CA GLN A 138 5.09 7.88 -4.05
C GLN A 138 4.21 8.99 -4.61
N GLY A 139 2.93 8.69 -4.82
CA GLY A 139 2.02 9.56 -5.57
C GLY A 139 2.21 9.48 -7.07
N ASP A 140 1.33 10.14 -7.78
CA ASP A 140 1.43 10.34 -9.23
C ASP A 140 0.92 11.74 -9.60
N THR A 141 1.82 12.56 -10.13
CA THR A 141 1.50 13.93 -10.52
C THR A 141 0.57 13.99 -11.72
N THR A 142 0.61 13.00 -12.61
CA THR A 142 -0.27 12.93 -13.79
C THR A 142 -1.70 12.65 -13.38
N LEU A 143 -1.89 11.80 -12.38
CA LEU A 143 -3.20 11.48 -11.80
C LEU A 143 -3.66 12.51 -10.76
N GLY A 144 -2.76 13.40 -10.32
CA GLY A 144 -3.03 14.41 -9.29
C GLY A 144 -3.27 13.76 -7.91
N ILE A 145 -2.58 12.66 -7.62
CA ILE A 145 -2.63 11.94 -6.35
C ILE A 145 -1.32 12.16 -5.61
N ASP A 146 -1.42 12.71 -4.40
CA ASP A 146 -0.27 12.87 -3.52
C ASP A 146 -0.07 11.60 -2.70
N GLY A 147 1.10 10.98 -2.81
CA GLY A 147 1.47 9.81 -2.01
C GLY A 147 1.97 10.19 -0.61
N LEU A 148 2.06 9.21 0.27
CA LEU A 148 2.50 9.42 1.66
C LEU A 148 3.87 10.08 1.76
N LEU A 149 4.82 9.71 0.90
CA LEU A 149 6.13 10.37 0.87
C LEU A 149 6.02 11.86 0.52
N LYS A 150 5.20 12.19 -0.50
CA LYS A 150 5.02 13.56 -0.93
C LYS A 150 4.30 14.41 0.13
N ILE A 151 3.31 13.82 0.81
CA ILE A 151 2.56 14.49 1.90
C ILE A 151 3.50 14.84 3.07
N ALA A 152 4.41 13.92 3.44
CA ALA A 152 5.33 14.07 4.56
C ALA A 152 6.56 14.91 4.23
N ASP A 153 6.96 15.01 2.96
CA ASP A 153 8.19 15.65 2.51
C ASP A 153 8.12 17.18 2.53
N THR A 154 9.26 17.81 2.25
CA THR A 154 9.39 19.27 2.13
C THR A 154 8.47 19.80 1.04
N GLY A 155 7.59 20.74 1.39
CA GLY A 155 6.55 21.26 0.51
C GLY A 155 5.26 20.43 0.45
N GLY A 156 5.19 19.29 1.13
CA GLY A 156 3.97 18.52 1.30
C GLY A 156 3.00 19.12 2.32
N ALA A 157 1.77 18.61 2.35
CA ALA A 157 0.73 19.11 3.25
C ALA A 157 1.10 18.98 4.73
N ASP A 158 1.88 17.96 5.10
CA ASP A 158 2.28 17.64 6.47
C ASP A 158 3.74 17.99 6.79
N ALA A 159 4.43 18.64 5.85
CA ALA A 159 5.86 18.91 5.93
C ALA A 159 6.33 19.65 7.20
N ALA A 160 5.46 20.50 7.76
CA ALA A 160 5.77 21.29 8.95
C ALA A 160 5.65 20.47 10.25
N SER A 161 4.81 19.44 10.25
CA SER A 161 4.52 18.63 11.45
C SER A 161 5.23 17.28 11.43
N THR A 162 5.65 16.81 10.25
CA THR A 162 6.43 15.56 10.11
C THR A 162 7.84 15.73 10.66
N VAL A 163 8.28 14.78 11.48
CA VAL A 163 9.65 14.72 11.96
C VAL A 163 10.58 14.28 10.85
N LYS A 164 11.55 15.11 10.48
CA LYS A 164 12.53 14.82 9.43
C LYS A 164 13.88 14.49 10.02
N VAL A 165 14.46 13.39 9.57
CA VAL A 165 15.80 12.94 9.95
C VAL A 165 16.69 12.98 8.72
N GLU A 166 17.57 13.97 8.65
CA GLU A 166 18.58 14.05 7.62
C GLU A 166 19.78 13.18 8.01
N ILE A 167 20.09 12.22 7.15
CA ILE A 167 21.13 11.22 7.38
C ILE A 167 22.29 11.52 6.43
N ALA A 168 23.49 11.54 6.97
CA ALA A 168 24.69 11.83 6.19
C ALA A 168 24.90 10.78 5.09
N LYS A 169 25.43 11.22 3.95
CA LYS A 169 25.85 10.33 2.86
C LYS A 169 26.87 9.31 3.33
N GLY A 170 26.72 8.07 2.92
CA GLY A 170 27.62 6.97 3.28
C GLY A 170 27.32 6.32 4.64
N THR A 171 26.27 6.76 5.34
CA THR A 171 25.76 6.07 6.52
C THR A 171 25.20 4.70 6.12
N THR A 172 25.47 3.67 6.92
CA THR A 172 24.89 2.33 6.70
C THR A 172 23.38 2.36 6.87
N ILE A 173 22.66 1.47 6.19
CA ILE A 173 21.19 1.43 6.30
C ILE A 173 20.78 1.09 7.73
N TYR A 174 21.53 0.24 8.44
CA TYR A 174 21.27 -0.06 9.85
C TYR A 174 21.36 1.20 10.73
N ASP A 175 22.40 2.02 10.57
CA ASP A 175 22.56 3.23 11.35
C ASP A 175 21.53 4.29 10.98
N ALA A 176 21.10 4.32 9.71
CA ALA A 176 20.01 5.15 9.23
C ALA A 176 18.66 4.75 9.87
N VAL A 177 18.34 3.47 9.90
CA VAL A 177 17.15 2.94 10.58
C VAL A 177 17.19 3.24 12.07
N LYS A 178 18.36 3.08 12.70
CA LYS A 178 18.56 3.44 14.11
C LYS A 178 18.30 4.92 14.38
N ALA A 179 18.75 5.81 13.50
CA ALA A 179 18.49 7.25 13.64
C ALA A 179 17.00 7.58 13.57
N VAL A 180 16.28 6.94 12.64
CA VAL A 180 14.82 7.08 12.50
C VAL A 180 14.10 6.47 13.73
N TYR A 181 14.55 5.32 14.22
CA TYR A 181 14.00 4.69 15.42
C TYR A 181 14.11 5.61 16.65
N MET A 182 15.27 6.26 16.84
CA MET A 182 15.49 7.19 17.95
C MET A 182 14.70 8.51 17.83
N ALA A 183 14.23 8.84 16.64
CA ALA A 183 13.39 10.01 16.38
C ALA A 183 11.89 9.73 16.52
N LEU A 184 11.48 8.46 16.65
CA LEU A 184 10.10 8.09 16.89
C LEU A 184 9.63 8.54 18.28
N PRO A 185 8.41 9.09 18.41
CA PRO A 185 7.82 9.38 19.71
C PRO A 185 7.71 8.11 20.58
N GLU A 186 8.12 8.20 21.84
CA GLU A 186 8.16 7.07 22.78
C GLU A 186 6.77 6.38 22.93
N GLU A 187 5.71 7.16 22.87
CA GLU A 187 4.31 6.66 23.00
C GLU A 187 3.90 5.73 21.85
N LEU A 188 4.60 5.76 20.73
CA LEU A 188 4.26 5.01 19.52
C LEU A 188 5.11 3.75 19.33
N LEU A 189 6.20 3.58 20.10
CA LEU A 189 7.17 2.50 19.89
C LEU A 189 6.57 1.10 19.91
N ASP A 190 5.51 0.86 20.69
CA ASP A 190 4.88 -0.46 20.79
C ASP A 190 4.13 -0.88 19.51
N ARG A 191 3.77 0.08 18.65
CA ARG A 191 2.92 -0.15 17.47
C ARG A 191 3.52 0.41 16.18
N ALA A 192 4.71 1.01 16.28
CA ALA A 192 5.37 1.65 15.15
C ALA A 192 5.93 0.61 14.17
N PHE A 193 5.99 1.01 12.92
CA PHE A 193 6.75 0.32 11.89
C PHE A 193 7.73 1.27 11.21
N ILE A 194 8.79 0.71 10.67
CA ILE A 194 9.79 1.40 9.84
C ILE A 194 9.78 0.74 8.47
N GLY A 195 9.35 1.48 7.46
CA GLY A 195 9.27 1.03 6.07
C GLY A 195 10.54 1.37 5.30
N LEU A 196 11.07 0.38 4.60
CA LEU A 196 12.25 0.47 3.74
C LEU A 196 11.90 0.07 2.30
N SER A 197 12.67 0.58 1.33
CA SER A 197 12.62 0.03 -0.02
C SER A 197 13.10 -1.43 -0.03
N PRO A 198 12.71 -2.25 -1.02
CA PRO A 198 13.19 -3.62 -1.13
C PRO A 198 14.72 -3.73 -1.25
N ALA A 199 15.37 -2.74 -1.87
CA ALA A 199 16.82 -2.69 -1.98
C ALA A 199 17.48 -2.41 -0.63
N ASP A 200 16.99 -1.38 0.07
CA ASP A 200 17.48 -1.00 1.40
C ASP A 200 17.20 -2.10 2.43
N PHE A 201 16.05 -2.76 2.35
CA PHE A 201 15.72 -3.86 3.25
C PHE A 201 16.68 -5.04 3.10
N ARG A 202 17.07 -5.39 1.87
CA ARG A 202 18.09 -6.42 1.62
C ARG A 202 19.45 -6.01 2.19
N GLN A 203 19.86 -4.75 2.01
CA GLN A 203 21.10 -4.24 2.57
C GLN A 203 21.05 -4.22 4.10
N PHE A 204 19.94 -3.75 4.70
CA PHE A 204 19.70 -3.81 6.14
C PHE A 204 19.87 -5.22 6.70
N THR A 205 19.28 -6.22 6.02
CA THR A 205 19.40 -7.63 6.44
C THR A 205 20.85 -8.12 6.41
N GLN A 206 21.61 -7.77 5.37
CA GLN A 206 23.04 -8.13 5.27
C GLN A 206 23.86 -7.48 6.39
N GLU A 207 23.65 -6.18 6.65
CA GLU A 207 24.32 -5.47 7.73
C GLU A 207 23.99 -6.05 9.12
N MET A 208 22.75 -6.53 9.33
CA MET A 208 22.33 -7.22 10.55
C MET A 208 23.09 -8.56 10.73
N VAL A 209 23.26 -9.31 9.65
CA VAL A 209 24.03 -10.57 9.68
C VAL A 209 25.51 -10.29 9.98
N GLU A 210 26.14 -9.31 9.33
CA GLU A 210 27.54 -8.92 9.54
C GLU A 210 27.81 -8.47 10.98
N LYS A 211 26.85 -7.74 11.58
CA LYS A 211 26.93 -7.31 12.99
C LYS A 211 26.54 -8.40 13.98
N ASN A 212 26.22 -9.61 13.51
CA ASN A 212 25.77 -10.74 14.31
C ASN A 212 24.52 -10.43 15.20
N TYR A 213 23.65 -9.57 14.70
CA TYR A 213 22.38 -9.24 15.36
C TYR A 213 21.21 -10.09 14.84
N PHE A 214 21.47 -10.90 13.81
CA PHE A 214 20.49 -11.76 13.20
C PHE A 214 20.48 -13.13 13.90
N HIS A 215 19.39 -13.44 14.60
CA HIS A 215 19.13 -14.76 15.14
C HIS A 215 18.17 -15.52 14.23
N TYR A 216 18.71 -16.46 13.47
CA TYR A 216 17.90 -17.32 12.60
C TYR A 216 17.12 -18.34 13.43
N THR A 217 15.80 -18.27 13.40
CA THR A 217 14.91 -19.13 14.20
C THR A 217 14.46 -20.41 13.47
N GLY A 218 14.81 -20.59 12.20
CA GLY A 218 14.53 -21.82 11.45
C GLY A 218 14.05 -21.62 10.02
N PRO A 219 13.88 -22.70 9.25
CA PRO A 219 13.52 -22.64 7.83
C PRO A 219 12.09 -22.14 7.55
N GLN A 220 11.25 -21.95 8.56
CA GLN A 220 9.91 -21.39 8.39
C GLN A 220 9.92 -19.88 8.13
N ASP A 221 11.03 -19.21 8.41
CA ASP A 221 11.19 -17.75 8.24
C ASP A 221 11.75 -17.37 6.87
N ALA A 222 11.76 -18.28 5.90
CA ALA A 222 12.37 -18.08 4.57
C ALA A 222 11.73 -16.97 3.72
N ASN A 223 10.54 -16.48 4.09
CA ASN A 223 9.83 -15.39 3.41
C ASN A 223 9.63 -14.16 4.30
N VAL A 224 10.60 -13.85 5.15
CA VAL A 224 10.50 -12.73 6.07
C VAL A 224 10.56 -11.41 5.31
N LYS A 225 9.44 -10.73 5.21
CA LYS A 225 9.33 -9.35 4.69
C LYS A 225 9.41 -8.30 5.79
N SER A 226 9.63 -8.71 7.01
CA SER A 226 9.76 -7.82 8.17
C SER A 226 10.62 -8.43 9.24
N PHE A 227 11.33 -7.58 9.99
CA PHE A 227 12.10 -7.92 11.17
C PHE A 227 11.69 -7.01 12.33
N ILE A 228 11.82 -7.50 13.56
CA ILE A 228 11.73 -6.65 14.74
C ILE A 228 13.08 -6.02 14.98
N PHE A 229 13.12 -4.68 15.11
CA PHE A 229 14.37 -3.97 15.41
C PHE A 229 14.94 -4.45 16.75
N PRO A 230 16.26 -4.80 16.84
CA PRO A 230 16.85 -5.39 18.02
C PRO A 230 16.60 -4.57 19.29
N GLY A 231 16.08 -5.23 20.32
CA GLY A 231 15.77 -4.60 21.61
C GLY A 231 14.50 -3.74 21.65
N SER A 232 13.64 -3.87 20.65
CA SER A 232 12.36 -3.13 20.54
C SER A 232 11.22 -3.99 20.05
N ASN A 233 10.00 -3.42 20.01
CA ASN A 233 8.84 -4.02 19.35
C ASN A 233 8.56 -3.42 17.95
N VAL A 234 9.44 -2.54 17.48
CA VAL A 234 9.25 -1.84 16.20
C VAL A 234 9.54 -2.77 15.03
N GLU A 235 8.55 -2.92 14.15
CA GLU A 235 8.66 -3.73 12.93
C GLU A 235 9.43 -2.96 11.86
N VAL A 236 10.57 -3.45 11.39
CA VAL A 236 11.25 -2.98 10.18
C VAL A 236 10.76 -3.82 9.02
N ARG A 237 10.18 -3.19 7.99
CA ARG A 237 9.46 -3.89 6.94
C ARG A 237 9.84 -3.43 5.54
N GLU A 238 9.90 -4.40 4.63
CA GLU A 238 9.96 -4.15 3.19
C GLU A 238 8.63 -3.59 2.69
N ILE A 239 8.69 -2.48 1.93
CA ILE A 239 7.53 -1.85 1.29
C ILE A 239 7.78 -1.77 -0.21
N GLN A 240 6.96 -2.50 -0.98
CA GLN A 240 7.06 -2.54 -2.44
C GLN A 240 6.78 -1.17 -3.09
N GLY A 241 5.92 -0.37 -2.48
CA GLY A 241 5.63 0.98 -2.94
C GLY A 241 6.81 1.96 -2.90
N LEU A 242 7.90 1.62 -2.18
CA LEU A 242 9.14 2.42 -2.10
C LEU A 242 10.19 2.03 -3.15
N ILE A 243 9.89 1.15 -4.09
CA ILE A 243 10.82 0.80 -5.19
C ILE A 243 11.24 2.07 -5.95
N GLY A 244 12.56 2.26 -6.11
CA GLY A 244 13.16 3.43 -6.76
C GLY A 244 13.25 4.68 -5.86
N LYS A 245 13.06 4.49 -4.54
CA LYS A 245 13.23 5.53 -3.51
C LYS A 245 14.23 5.06 -2.43
N GLU A 246 15.35 4.52 -2.89
CA GLU A 246 16.44 4.07 -2.02
C GLU A 246 16.94 5.22 -1.13
N GLY A 247 17.34 4.87 0.09
CA GLY A 247 17.77 5.84 1.10
C GLY A 247 16.63 6.66 1.72
N THR A 248 15.37 6.34 1.40
CA THR A 248 14.20 6.96 2.04
C THR A 248 13.58 5.97 3.03
N ILE A 249 13.47 6.39 4.28
CA ILE A 249 12.95 5.60 5.39
C ILE A 249 11.69 6.29 5.91
N TYR A 250 10.58 5.56 5.96
CA TYR A 250 9.31 6.09 6.44
C TYR A 250 8.88 5.33 7.69
N ALA A 251 8.67 6.02 8.80
CA ALA A 251 8.22 5.40 10.03
C ALA A 251 6.93 6.05 10.55
N SER A 252 6.01 5.23 11.01
CA SER A 252 4.72 5.65 11.58
C SER A 252 4.01 4.45 12.24
N VAL A 253 2.73 4.61 12.53
CA VAL A 253 1.81 3.54 12.95
C VAL A 253 0.84 3.26 11.82
N TRP A 254 0.48 1.99 11.57
CA TRP A 254 -0.42 1.62 10.46
C TRP A 254 -1.79 2.31 10.56
N ASP A 255 -2.34 2.42 11.76
CA ASP A 255 -3.63 3.07 12.01
C ASP A 255 -3.61 4.58 11.71
N ASN A 256 -2.41 5.18 11.63
CA ASN A 256 -2.24 6.58 11.26
C ASN A 256 -2.37 6.83 9.76
N LEU A 257 -2.18 5.80 8.95
CA LEU A 257 -2.23 5.86 7.51
C LEU A 257 -3.64 5.50 7.04
N VAL A 258 -4.29 6.41 6.33
CA VAL A 258 -5.66 6.20 5.84
C VAL A 258 -5.62 6.04 4.32
N TYR A 259 -6.15 4.92 3.87
CA TYR A 259 -6.39 4.62 2.46
C TYR A 259 -7.88 4.79 2.17
N GLY A 260 -8.23 5.77 1.34
CA GLY A 260 -9.60 6.05 0.91
C GLY A 260 -9.89 5.41 -0.45
N CYS A 261 -11.02 4.73 -0.52
CA CYS A 261 -11.56 4.18 -1.75
C CYS A 261 -13.08 4.23 -1.75
N ASP A 262 -13.68 4.14 -2.93
CA ASP A 262 -15.14 4.13 -3.09
C ASP A 262 -15.57 2.77 -3.66
N LEU A 263 -15.77 1.77 -2.80
CA LEU A 263 -16.28 0.44 -3.18
C LEU A 263 -17.81 0.32 -3.09
N LEU A 264 -18.51 1.43 -2.78
CA LEU A 264 -19.93 1.42 -2.53
C LEU A 264 -20.75 2.13 -3.60
N ASN A 265 -20.13 2.58 -4.70
CA ASN A 265 -20.75 3.48 -5.67
C ASN A 265 -20.65 3.04 -7.14
N ASP A 266 -21.61 3.57 -7.93
CA ASP A 266 -21.73 3.41 -9.38
C ASP A 266 -20.55 3.95 -10.21
N SER A 267 -19.62 4.69 -9.61
CA SER A 267 -18.42 5.20 -10.30
C SER A 267 -17.33 4.15 -10.45
N GLU A 268 -17.41 3.06 -9.71
CA GLU A 268 -16.50 1.93 -9.79
C GLU A 268 -17.06 0.87 -10.72
N THR A 269 -16.39 0.64 -11.84
CA THR A 269 -16.87 -0.27 -12.85
C THR A 269 -15.77 -1.16 -13.38
N VAL A 270 -16.11 -2.43 -13.54
CA VAL A 270 -15.33 -3.40 -14.30
C VAL A 270 -16.12 -3.78 -15.54
N ASN A 271 -15.64 -3.37 -16.69
CA ASN A 271 -16.25 -3.69 -17.97
C ASN A 271 -15.25 -4.42 -18.85
N ALA A 272 -15.74 -5.44 -19.54
CA ALA A 272 -14.99 -6.14 -20.56
C ALA A 272 -15.91 -6.46 -21.74
N TRP A 273 -15.41 -6.24 -22.96
CA TRP A 273 -16.16 -6.48 -24.18
C TRP A 273 -15.23 -6.89 -25.32
N TYR A 274 -15.76 -7.60 -26.28
CA TYR A 274 -15.10 -7.87 -27.54
C TYR A 274 -15.56 -6.86 -28.59
N ASP A 275 -14.60 -6.24 -29.27
CA ASP A 275 -14.86 -5.33 -30.38
C ASP A 275 -14.65 -6.08 -31.68
N PRO A 276 -15.75 -6.41 -32.42
CA PRO A 276 -15.64 -7.19 -33.63
C PRO A 276 -15.06 -6.39 -34.81
N ASN A 277 -15.02 -5.06 -34.74
CA ASN A 277 -14.45 -4.24 -35.82
C ASN A 277 -12.92 -4.23 -35.75
N ASP A 278 -12.35 -4.23 -34.52
CA ASP A 278 -10.91 -4.22 -34.30
C ASP A 278 -10.35 -5.63 -34.04
N GLU A 279 -11.21 -6.64 -33.87
CA GLU A 279 -10.88 -8.03 -33.46
C GLU A 279 -10.10 -8.05 -32.13
N LEU A 280 -10.45 -7.14 -31.20
CA LEU A 280 -9.77 -6.96 -29.93
C LEU A 280 -10.72 -7.21 -28.76
N PHE A 281 -10.20 -7.90 -27.75
CA PHE A 281 -10.80 -7.95 -26.43
C PHE A 281 -10.31 -6.73 -25.64
N LYS A 282 -11.25 -5.92 -25.15
CA LYS A 282 -10.98 -4.69 -24.40
C LYS A 282 -11.56 -4.80 -22.98
N TYR A 283 -10.79 -4.33 -21.97
CA TYR A 283 -11.32 -4.20 -20.62
C TYR A 283 -11.01 -2.83 -20.02
N THR A 284 -11.84 -2.44 -19.08
CA THR A 284 -11.68 -1.21 -18.31
C THR A 284 -12.05 -1.46 -16.86
N ILE A 285 -11.14 -1.13 -15.95
CA ILE A 285 -11.37 -1.14 -14.51
C ILE A 285 -11.21 0.30 -14.01
N ARG A 286 -12.26 0.83 -13.35
CA ARG A 286 -12.26 2.19 -12.77
C ARG A 286 -12.53 2.10 -11.29
N PHE A 287 -11.78 2.89 -10.51
CA PHE A 287 -11.95 2.99 -9.08
C PHE A 287 -11.39 4.30 -8.53
N ASN A 288 -11.79 4.66 -7.31
CA ASN A 288 -11.30 5.85 -6.62
C ASN A 288 -10.23 5.45 -5.62
N ILE A 289 -9.11 6.18 -5.60
CA ILE A 289 -8.06 6.02 -4.59
C ILE A 289 -7.57 7.38 -4.08
N GLY A 290 -7.18 7.37 -2.82
CA GLY A 290 -6.53 8.50 -2.18
C GLY A 290 -5.91 8.08 -0.87
N VAL A 291 -4.95 8.84 -0.39
CA VAL A 291 -4.28 8.55 0.88
C VAL A 291 -4.07 9.82 1.68
N ASN A 292 -4.06 9.68 3.00
CA ASN A 292 -3.67 10.74 3.91
C ASN A 292 -3.21 10.16 5.24
N THR A 293 -2.60 11.00 6.07
CA THR A 293 -2.23 10.70 7.46
C THR A 293 -3.19 11.37 8.43
N LEU A 294 -3.49 10.75 9.58
CA LEU A 294 -4.31 11.38 10.64
C LEU A 294 -3.46 12.33 11.48
N PHE A 295 -2.31 11.87 11.94
CA PHE A 295 -1.41 12.58 12.84
C PHE A 295 -0.05 12.75 12.16
N PRO A 296 0.26 13.90 11.59
CA PRO A 296 1.54 14.15 10.93
C PRO A 296 2.75 14.09 11.87
N ASP A 297 2.56 14.48 13.12
CA ASP A 297 3.55 14.42 14.20
C ASP A 297 3.92 12.97 14.61
N ALA A 298 3.10 12.00 14.24
CA ALA A 298 3.38 10.57 14.39
C ALA A 298 4.10 9.97 13.16
N VAL A 299 4.57 10.81 12.23
CA VAL A 299 5.31 10.40 11.03
C VAL A 299 6.76 10.86 11.14
N VAL A 300 7.69 9.94 10.93
CA VAL A 300 9.12 10.24 10.83
C VAL A 300 9.60 9.87 9.43
N LEU A 301 10.18 10.84 8.74
CA LEU A 301 10.74 10.67 7.41
C LEU A 301 12.25 10.81 7.46
N GLY A 302 12.98 9.71 7.30
CA GLY A 302 14.43 9.68 7.16
C GLY A 302 14.84 9.75 5.70
N LYS A 303 15.84 10.55 5.39
CA LYS A 303 16.46 10.61 4.08
C LYS A 303 17.96 10.59 4.17
N ILE A 304 18.58 9.67 3.44
CA ILE A 304 20.04 9.65 3.24
C ILE A 304 20.37 10.66 2.16
N ALA A 305 21.28 11.58 2.46
CA ALA A 305 21.72 12.60 1.52
C ALA A 305 22.28 11.97 0.24
N THR A 306 21.64 12.20 -0.88
CA THR A 306 22.23 12.02 -2.21
C THR A 306 23.01 13.27 -2.55
N VAL A 307 24.12 13.19 -3.22
CA VAL A 307 25.05 14.28 -3.56
C VAL A 307 24.46 15.68 -3.63
#